data_f9f681262f43820452e658746412816d
#
_entry.id   f9f681262f43820452e658746412816d
#
_cell.length_a   1.000
_cell.length_b   1.000
_cell.length_c   1.000
_cell.angle_alpha   90.00
_cell.angle_beta   90.00
_cell.angle_gamma   90.00
#
_symmetry.space_group_name_H-M   'P 1'
#
loop_
_entity.id
_entity.type
_entity.pdbx_description
1 polymer ?
#
loop_
_entity_poly.entity_id
_entity_poly.type
_entity_poly.pdbx_seq_one_letter_code
_entity_poly.pdbx_strand_id
1 'polypeptide(L)' 'MTTVTLHGGPCDGEQLDLSAVPEEERAGGVALPSPGCVYPGGRAIYEPDAAGRWQWLRDVP' A
#
# COMPACT_ATOMS: atom_id res chain seq x y z
N MET A 1 -14.78 -10.13 3.72
CA MET A 1 -13.41 -9.84 3.25
C MET A 1 -13.39 -8.49 2.56
N THR A 2 -12.43 -7.66 2.87
CA THR A 2 -12.30 -6.34 2.27
C THR A 2 -11.01 -6.29 1.46
N THR A 3 -11.15 -6.19 0.15
CA THR A 3 -10.01 -6.12 -0.76
C THR A 3 -10.04 -4.79 -1.49
N VAL A 4 -8.91 -4.12 -1.57
CA VAL A 4 -8.77 -2.85 -2.28
C VAL A 4 -7.71 -2.98 -3.36
N THR A 5 -7.82 -2.16 -4.40
CA THR A 5 -6.83 -2.11 -5.47
C THR A 5 -5.87 -0.97 -5.19
N LEU A 6 -4.58 -1.24 -5.31
CA LEU A 6 -3.53 -0.24 -5.12
C LEU A 6 -3.32 0.54 -6.41
N HIS A 7 -3.13 1.84 -6.30
CA HIS A 7 -2.96 2.75 -7.44
C HIS A 7 -1.61 3.46 -7.37
N GLY A 8 -0.87 3.38 -8.45
CA GLY A 8 0.44 4.02 -8.56
C GLY A 8 1.56 3.22 -7.91
N GLY A 9 2.79 3.63 -8.14
CA GLY A 9 3.97 3.01 -7.57
C GLY A 9 4.22 1.57 -8.02
N PRO A 10 5.11 0.86 -7.32
CA PRO A 10 5.52 -0.48 -7.75
C PRO A 10 4.44 -1.55 -7.61
N CYS A 11 3.40 -1.30 -6.82
CA CYS A 11 2.29 -2.26 -6.63
C CYS A 11 1.01 -1.81 -7.36
N ASP A 12 1.13 -0.92 -8.34
CA ASP A 12 -0.02 -0.44 -9.10
C ASP A 12 -0.80 -1.60 -9.72
N GLY A 13 -2.11 -1.62 -9.50
CA GLY A 13 -2.98 -2.67 -10.01
C GLY A 13 -3.07 -3.91 -9.14
N GLU A 14 -2.25 -4.03 -8.12
CA GLU A 14 -2.32 -5.18 -7.20
C GLU A 14 -3.44 -4.98 -6.19
N GLN A 15 -3.90 -6.09 -5.62
CA GLN A 15 -4.96 -6.07 -4.63
C GLN A 15 -4.39 -6.31 -3.23
N LEU A 16 -4.92 -5.58 -2.26
CA LEU A 16 -4.56 -5.71 -0.86
C LEU A 16 -5.76 -6.17 -0.07
N ASP A 17 -5.60 -7.24 0.70
CA ASP A 17 -6.63 -7.71 1.61
C ASP A 17 -6.51 -6.95 2.93
N LEU A 18 -7.46 -6.05 3.20
CA LEU A 18 -7.45 -5.23 4.41
C LEU A 18 -7.68 -6.04 5.68
N SER A 19 -8.24 -7.24 5.58
CA SER A 19 -8.42 -8.08 6.76
C SER A 19 -7.08 -8.53 7.36
N ALA A 20 -6.01 -8.52 6.56
CA ALA A 20 -4.66 -8.84 7.01
C ALA A 20 -3.93 -7.63 7.62
N VAL A 21 -4.52 -6.43 7.54
CA VAL A 21 -3.92 -5.20 8.03
C VAL A 21 -4.64 -4.77 9.31
N PRO A 22 -3.92 -4.58 10.44
CA PRO A 22 -4.54 -4.07 11.65
C PRO A 22 -5.27 -2.75 11.40
N GLU A 23 -6.45 -2.60 12.00
CA GLU A 23 -7.30 -1.43 11.78
C GLU A 23 -6.59 -0.13 12.11
N GLU A 24 -5.77 -0.12 13.13
CA GLU A 24 -4.98 1.03 13.55
C GLU A 24 -3.95 1.46 12.51
N GLU A 25 -3.50 0.53 11.67
CA GLU A 25 -2.53 0.83 10.61
C GLU A 25 -3.19 1.29 9.32
N ARG A 26 -4.47 0.99 9.13
CA ARG A 26 -5.19 1.35 7.89
C ARG A 26 -5.25 2.86 7.69
N ALA A 27 -5.45 3.61 8.77
CA ALA A 27 -5.56 5.06 8.69
C ALA A 27 -4.21 5.73 8.43
N GLY A 28 -3.12 5.13 8.89
CA GLY A 28 -1.77 5.65 8.72
C GLY A 28 -1.05 5.16 7.48
N GLY A 29 -1.72 4.31 6.69
CA GLY A 29 -1.12 3.70 5.52
C GLY A 29 -0.42 2.39 5.83
N VAL A 30 -0.01 1.70 4.79
CA VAL A 30 0.67 0.41 4.91
C VAL A 30 2.00 0.45 4.17
N ALA A 31 2.99 -0.29 4.70
CA ALA A 31 4.28 -0.47 4.06
C ALA A 31 4.34 -1.88 3.47
N LEU A 32 4.38 -1.99 2.16
CA LEU A 32 4.33 -3.27 1.46
C LEU A 32 5.69 -3.59 0.84
N PRO A 33 6.30 -4.73 1.18
CA PRO A 33 7.51 -5.15 0.51
C PRO A 33 7.23 -5.35 -0.98
N SER A 34 8.07 -4.80 -1.84
CA SER A 34 7.88 -4.91 -3.28
C SER A 34 9.22 -5.04 -3.99
N PRO A 35 9.36 -6.02 -4.88
CA PRO A 35 10.58 -6.15 -5.69
C PRO A 35 10.74 -4.99 -6.68
N GLY A 36 9.65 -4.25 -6.99
CA GLY A 36 9.70 -3.08 -7.85
C GLY A 36 10.03 -1.78 -7.13
N CYS A 37 10.22 -1.83 -5.82
CA CYS A 37 10.60 -0.67 -5.03
C CYS A 37 11.97 -0.14 -5.48
N VAL A 38 12.14 1.20 -5.49
CA VAL A 38 13.42 1.83 -5.87
C VAL A 38 14.55 1.52 -4.89
N TYR A 39 14.22 1.12 -3.67
CA TYR A 39 15.20 0.73 -2.66
C TYR A 39 15.23 -0.79 -2.55
N PRO A 40 16.34 -1.46 -2.90
CA PRO A 40 16.43 -2.92 -2.76
C PRO A 40 16.13 -3.35 -1.33
N GLY A 41 15.16 -4.25 -1.17
CA GLY A 41 14.73 -4.70 0.15
C GLY A 41 13.85 -3.70 0.88
N GLY A 42 13.48 -2.58 0.24
CA GLY A 42 12.62 -1.57 0.82
C GLY A 42 11.14 -1.88 0.67
N ARG A 43 10.31 -0.87 0.93
CA ARG A 43 8.85 -1.01 0.92
C ARG A 43 8.19 0.16 0.24
N ALA A 44 7.02 -0.10 -0.34
CA ALA A 44 6.17 0.92 -0.92
C ALA A 44 5.11 1.30 0.12
N ILE A 45 4.92 2.59 0.34
CA ILE A 45 3.93 3.10 1.28
C ILE A 45 2.67 3.47 0.51
N TYR A 46 1.55 2.88 0.93
CA TYR A 46 0.23 3.17 0.36
C TYR A 46 -0.70 3.64 1.48
N GLU A 47 -1.54 4.62 1.20
CA GLU A 47 -2.53 5.09 2.16
C GLU A 47 -3.85 5.39 1.47
N PRO A 48 -4.99 5.30 2.20
CA PRO A 48 -6.29 5.62 1.61
C PRO A 48 -6.44 7.13 1.44
N ASP A 49 -7.01 7.54 0.29
CA ASP A 49 -7.37 8.92 0.05
C ASP A 49 -8.78 9.20 0.59
N ALA A 50 -9.27 10.43 0.36
CA ALA A 50 -10.59 10.85 0.83
C ALA A 50 -11.73 10.03 0.19
N ALA A 51 -11.51 9.42 -0.96
CA ALA A 51 -12.48 8.58 -1.65
C ALA A 51 -12.37 7.10 -1.26
N GLY A 52 -11.44 6.76 -0.39
CA GLY A 52 -11.21 5.38 0.04
C GLY A 52 -10.34 4.58 -0.90
N ARG A 53 -9.71 5.23 -1.88
CA ARG A 53 -8.78 4.57 -2.78
C ARG A 53 -7.40 4.54 -2.17
N TRP A 54 -6.71 3.41 -2.30
CA TRP A 54 -5.36 3.27 -1.80
C TRP A 54 -4.36 3.74 -2.84
N GLN A 55 -3.68 4.84 -2.53
CA GLN A 55 -2.75 5.51 -3.42
C GLN A 55 -1.31 5.34 -2.94
N TRP A 56 -0.40 5.17 -3.88
CA TRP A 56 1.01 5.14 -3.56
C TRP A 56 1.47 6.52 -3.07
N LEU A 57 2.16 6.53 -1.94
CA LEU A 57 2.69 7.75 -1.35
C LEU A 57 4.18 7.92 -1.66
N ARG A 58 4.96 6.89 -1.35
CA ARG A 58 6.40 6.89 -1.59
C ARG A 58 6.98 5.51 -1.34
N ASP A 59 8.24 5.33 -1.76
CA ASP A 59 9.01 4.16 -1.38
C ASP A 59 9.93 4.52 -0.22
N VAL A 60 10.24 3.54 0.62
CA VAL A 60 11.18 3.71 1.75
C VAL A 60 12.19 2.56 1.74
N PRO A 61 13.42 2.80 2.21
CA PRO A 61 14.42 1.75 2.31
C PRO A 61 14.09 0.66 3.33
#